data_f1b9ee45ae381ae0de6af3c9e5e4eef9
#
_entry.id   f1b9ee45ae381ae0de6af3c9e5e4eef9
#
_cell.length_a   1.000
_cell.length_b   1.000
_cell.length_c   1.000
_cell.angle_alpha   90.00
_cell.angle_beta   90.00
_cell.angle_gamma   90.00
#
_symmetry.space_group_name_H-M   'P 1'
#
loop_
_entity.id
_entity.type
_entity.pdbx_description
1 polymer ?
#
loop_
_entity_poly.entity_id
_entity_poly.type
_entity_poly.pdbx_seq_one_letter_code
_entity_poly.pdbx_strand_id
1 'polypeptide(L)'
;MRQSSQVRETTETKIKLSLQLDENTNVSIQTRVGFFDHMLTLFARHGRFGLQVEAEGDVFVDAHHTVEDVGIVLGNCLKEALQNKEGINRYGSAYVPMDESLGFVAIDISGRSYCVFQGELTNPKLGDFDTELTEEFFRAVAHAANITLHARVLYGSNTHHKIEAVFKAFGRALREAVEKNANITGVNSTKGML
;
A
#
# COMPACT_ATOMS: atom_id res chain seq x y z
N MET A 1 8.24 -15.11 11.74
CA MET A 1 8.25 -14.25 10.53
C MET A 1 6.80 -13.92 10.18
N ARG A 2 6.47 -12.63 10.05
CA ARG A 2 5.12 -12.15 9.71
C ARG A 2 4.99 -12.06 8.20
N GLN A 3 4.28 -13.02 7.63
CA GLN A 3 4.10 -13.14 6.18
C GLN A 3 2.73 -13.72 5.86
N SER A 4 2.25 -13.44 4.66
CA SER A 4 1.05 -14.03 4.09
C SER A 4 1.16 -14.14 2.57
N SER A 5 0.46 -15.11 2.01
CA SER A 5 0.33 -15.28 0.56
C SER A 5 -1.11 -15.61 0.22
N GLN A 6 -1.65 -14.92 -0.76
CA GLN A 6 -3.04 -15.11 -1.19
C GLN A 6 -3.17 -15.17 -2.71
N VAL A 7 -4.21 -15.84 -3.14
CA VAL A 7 -4.67 -15.90 -4.53
C VAL A 7 -6.11 -15.41 -4.56
N ARG A 8 -6.40 -14.47 -5.46
CA ARG A 8 -7.75 -14.02 -5.79
C ARG A 8 -7.99 -14.26 -7.27
N GLU A 9 -9.10 -14.91 -7.59
CA GLU A 9 -9.51 -15.16 -8.97
C GLU A 9 -10.96 -14.75 -9.14
N THR A 10 -11.22 -13.91 -10.12
CA THR A 10 -12.53 -13.44 -10.54
C THR A 10 -12.71 -13.72 -12.03
N THR A 11 -13.79 -13.27 -12.63
CA THR A 11 -13.95 -13.31 -14.10
C THR A 11 -13.09 -12.28 -14.83
N GLU A 12 -12.57 -11.28 -14.12
CA GLU A 12 -11.85 -10.12 -14.67
C GLU A 12 -10.36 -10.18 -14.39
N THR A 13 -9.97 -10.77 -13.23
CA THR A 13 -8.58 -10.77 -12.77
C THR A 13 -8.17 -12.10 -12.15
N LYS A 14 -6.86 -12.37 -12.19
CA LYS A 14 -6.20 -13.42 -11.40
C LYS A 14 -4.96 -12.85 -10.75
N ILE A 15 -4.98 -12.72 -9.43
CA ILE A 15 -3.93 -12.10 -8.63
C ILE A 15 -3.30 -13.15 -7.70
N LYS A 16 -1.98 -13.25 -7.74
CA LYS A 16 -1.20 -13.98 -6.73
C LYS A 16 -0.28 -12.97 -6.05
N LEU A 17 -0.34 -12.88 -4.74
CA LEU A 17 0.47 -11.94 -3.97
C LEU A 17 1.04 -12.60 -2.71
N SER A 18 2.32 -12.34 -2.44
CA SER A 18 3.01 -12.70 -1.21
C SER A 18 3.64 -11.47 -0.59
N LEU A 19 3.37 -11.25 0.70
CA LEU A 19 3.89 -10.13 1.50
C LEU A 19 4.67 -10.67 2.71
N GLN A 20 5.88 -10.15 2.92
CA GLN A 20 6.72 -10.41 4.09
C GLN A 20 7.04 -9.08 4.79
N LEU A 21 6.66 -8.97 6.08
CA LEU A 21 6.82 -7.73 6.83
C LEU A 21 8.20 -7.57 7.47
N ASP A 22 8.88 -8.64 7.80
CA ASP A 22 10.10 -8.61 8.62
C ASP A 22 11.40 -8.65 7.81
N GLU A 23 11.35 -9.10 6.56
CA GLU A 23 12.51 -9.27 5.69
C GLU A 23 12.29 -8.65 4.31
N ASN A 24 13.33 -8.02 3.77
CA ASN A 24 13.36 -7.45 2.43
C ASN A 24 14.17 -8.37 1.48
N THR A 25 13.74 -9.61 1.35
CA THR A 25 14.56 -10.61 0.63
C THR A 25 14.18 -10.76 -0.84
N ASN A 26 12.94 -10.41 -1.22
CA ASN A 26 12.51 -10.63 -2.60
C ASN A 26 11.41 -9.63 -3.01
N VAL A 27 11.69 -8.86 -4.07
CA VAL A 27 10.72 -7.96 -4.70
C VAL A 27 10.62 -8.31 -6.18
N SER A 28 9.46 -8.85 -6.58
CA SER A 28 9.14 -9.20 -7.96
C SER A 28 7.70 -8.82 -8.27
N ILE A 29 7.51 -7.87 -9.17
CA ILE A 29 6.20 -7.27 -9.46
C ILE A 29 5.92 -7.40 -10.95
N GLN A 30 4.78 -7.98 -11.30
CA GLN A 30 4.32 -8.16 -12.69
C GLN A 30 2.79 -7.99 -12.73
N THR A 31 2.31 -6.77 -12.95
CA THR A 31 0.87 -6.47 -13.08
C THR A 31 0.44 -6.19 -14.51
N ARG A 32 1.37 -6.14 -15.45
CA ARG A 32 1.18 -5.69 -16.84
C ARG A 32 0.85 -4.19 -16.97
N VAL A 33 0.90 -3.43 -15.88
CA VAL A 33 0.75 -1.97 -15.84
C VAL A 33 2.07 -1.38 -15.36
N GLY A 34 2.93 -0.96 -16.28
CA GLY A 34 4.34 -0.65 -16.02
C GLY A 34 4.55 0.43 -14.94
N PHE A 35 3.74 1.49 -14.95
CA PHE A 35 3.81 2.52 -13.92
C PHE A 35 3.43 1.98 -12.54
N PHE A 36 2.40 1.13 -12.46
CA PHE A 36 1.98 0.51 -11.22
C PHE A 36 3.02 -0.47 -10.66
N ASP A 37 3.66 -1.26 -11.54
CA ASP A 37 4.79 -2.13 -11.15
C ASP A 37 5.91 -1.32 -10.50
N HIS A 38 6.23 -0.15 -11.07
CA HIS A 38 7.21 0.77 -10.51
C HIS A 38 6.78 1.28 -9.13
N MET A 39 5.53 1.72 -8.97
CA MET A 39 5.00 2.21 -7.68
C MET A 39 5.02 1.14 -6.58
N LEU A 40 4.60 -0.08 -6.87
CA LEU A 40 4.64 -1.20 -5.92
C LEU A 40 6.08 -1.58 -5.55
N THR A 41 7.00 -1.51 -6.51
CA THR A 41 8.44 -1.72 -6.25
C THR A 41 9.00 -0.67 -5.28
N LEU A 42 8.63 0.60 -5.45
CA LEU A 42 9.03 1.68 -4.54
C LEU A 42 8.42 1.48 -3.14
N PHE A 43 7.14 1.15 -3.06
CA PHE A 43 6.49 0.80 -1.79
C PHE A 43 7.24 -0.30 -1.05
N ALA A 44 7.52 -1.42 -1.71
CA ALA A 44 8.21 -2.55 -1.11
C ALA A 44 9.63 -2.18 -0.65
N ARG A 45 10.41 -1.49 -1.49
CA ARG A 45 11.79 -1.10 -1.18
C ARG A 45 11.87 -0.10 -0.04
N HIS A 46 11.05 0.97 -0.07
CA HIS A 46 11.05 2.00 0.96
C HIS A 46 10.42 1.52 2.29
N GLY A 47 9.49 0.56 2.22
CA GLY A 47 8.95 -0.14 3.38
C GLY A 47 9.85 -1.27 3.89
N ARG A 48 10.88 -1.67 3.13
CA ARG A 48 11.70 -2.84 3.46
C ARG A 48 10.88 -4.10 3.63
N PHE A 49 9.91 -4.31 2.72
CA PHE A 49 9.06 -5.50 2.64
C PHE A 49 9.54 -6.44 1.55
N GLY A 50 9.40 -7.75 1.75
CA GLY A 50 9.36 -8.70 0.66
C GLY A 50 7.99 -8.65 0.01
N LEU A 51 7.93 -8.47 -1.32
CA LEU A 51 6.67 -8.37 -2.06
C LEU A 51 6.82 -9.06 -3.41
N GLN A 52 5.97 -10.07 -3.63
CA GLN A 52 5.83 -10.72 -4.93
C GLN A 52 4.40 -10.53 -5.42
N VAL A 53 4.23 -10.07 -6.64
CA VAL A 53 2.93 -9.85 -7.28
C VAL A 53 2.96 -10.39 -8.70
N GLU A 54 2.05 -11.31 -8.99
CA GLU A 54 1.70 -11.73 -10.34
C GLU A 54 0.22 -11.41 -10.55
N ALA A 55 -0.08 -10.56 -11.51
CA ALA A 55 -1.45 -10.19 -11.86
C ALA A 55 -1.71 -10.38 -13.35
N GLU A 56 -2.80 -11.05 -13.65
CA GLU A 56 -3.41 -11.13 -14.98
C GLU A 56 -4.80 -10.53 -14.88
N GLY A 57 -5.08 -9.46 -15.62
CA GLY A 57 -6.37 -8.80 -15.65
C GLY A 57 -6.76 -8.41 -17.08
N ASP A 58 -7.97 -7.92 -17.21
CA ASP A 58 -8.58 -7.45 -18.44
C ASP A 58 -8.09 -6.05 -18.85
N VAL A 59 -6.76 -5.83 -18.79
CA VAL A 59 -6.10 -4.54 -19.09
C VAL A 59 -6.41 -4.00 -20.52
N PHE A 60 -7.03 -4.80 -21.38
CA PHE A 60 -7.54 -4.36 -22.65
C PHE A 60 -8.81 -3.48 -22.51
N VAL A 61 -9.52 -3.56 -21.38
CA VAL A 61 -10.59 -2.64 -20.99
C VAL A 61 -9.95 -1.37 -20.44
N ASP A 62 -9.33 -1.49 -19.27
CA ASP A 62 -8.45 -0.53 -18.61
C ASP A 62 -7.67 -1.20 -17.48
N ALA A 63 -6.94 -0.44 -16.66
CA ALA A 63 -6.18 -0.98 -15.54
C ALA A 63 -6.98 -1.04 -14.21
N HIS A 64 -8.26 -0.63 -14.18
CA HIS A 64 -9.03 -0.43 -12.95
C HIS A 64 -9.13 -1.72 -12.12
N HIS A 65 -9.70 -2.78 -12.70
CA HIS A 65 -9.90 -4.05 -12.00
C HIS A 65 -8.58 -4.65 -11.48
N THR A 66 -7.50 -4.54 -12.26
CA THR A 66 -6.17 -5.02 -11.85
C THR A 66 -5.64 -4.24 -10.65
N VAL A 67 -5.71 -2.91 -10.68
CA VAL A 67 -5.17 -2.04 -9.61
C VAL A 67 -5.97 -2.21 -8.32
N GLU A 68 -7.31 -2.23 -8.41
CA GLU A 68 -8.20 -2.45 -7.27
C GLU A 68 -7.97 -3.81 -6.64
N ASP A 69 -7.99 -4.89 -7.42
CA ASP A 69 -7.84 -6.25 -6.93
C ASP A 69 -6.44 -6.53 -6.34
N VAL A 70 -5.38 -5.97 -6.89
CA VAL A 70 -4.05 -6.00 -6.26
C VAL A 70 -4.08 -5.27 -4.91
N GLY A 71 -4.77 -4.14 -4.80
CA GLY A 71 -4.96 -3.41 -3.55
C GLY A 71 -5.72 -4.25 -2.50
N ILE A 72 -6.79 -4.93 -2.91
CA ILE A 72 -7.56 -5.84 -2.05
C ILE A 72 -6.68 -6.99 -1.54
N VAL A 73 -5.93 -7.66 -2.42
CA VAL A 73 -5.10 -8.79 -2.05
C VAL A 73 -3.94 -8.36 -1.15
N LEU A 74 -3.30 -7.21 -1.43
CA LEU A 74 -2.27 -6.63 -0.58
C LEU A 74 -2.80 -6.32 0.83
N GLY A 75 -3.99 -5.71 0.91
CA GLY A 75 -4.65 -5.41 2.17
C GLY A 75 -4.97 -6.66 2.98
N ASN A 76 -5.47 -7.71 2.33
CA ASN A 76 -5.75 -8.99 2.97
C ASN A 76 -4.47 -9.67 3.46
N CYS A 77 -3.40 -9.69 2.66
CA CYS A 77 -2.10 -10.20 3.08
C CYS A 77 -1.53 -9.43 4.27
N LEU A 78 -1.66 -8.10 4.28
CA LEU A 78 -1.24 -7.26 5.40
C LEU A 78 -2.01 -7.62 6.68
N LYS A 79 -3.33 -7.70 6.60
CA LYS A 79 -4.20 -8.07 7.73
C LYS A 79 -3.81 -9.42 8.32
N GLU A 80 -3.58 -10.43 7.48
CA GLU A 80 -3.21 -11.78 7.91
C GLU A 80 -1.78 -11.82 8.49
N ALA A 81 -0.81 -11.16 7.84
CA ALA A 81 0.57 -11.10 8.31
C ALA A 81 0.72 -10.39 9.66
N LEU A 82 -0.17 -9.44 9.99
CA LEU A 82 -0.19 -8.74 11.29
C LEU A 82 -0.64 -9.62 12.46
N GLN A 83 -1.34 -10.73 12.18
CA GLN A 83 -1.80 -11.66 13.22
C GLN A 83 -2.62 -10.96 14.31
N ASN A 84 -2.23 -11.13 15.59
CA ASN A 84 -2.89 -10.54 16.74
C ASN A 84 -2.55 -9.06 17.00
N LYS A 85 -1.66 -8.45 16.18
CA LYS A 85 -1.22 -7.04 16.29
C LYS A 85 -0.56 -6.65 17.63
N GLU A 86 -0.08 -7.64 18.38
CA GLU A 86 0.61 -7.38 19.65
C GLU A 86 2.01 -6.81 19.43
N GLY A 87 2.41 -5.88 20.29
CA GLY A 87 3.76 -5.32 20.32
C GLY A 87 4.15 -4.49 19.09
N ILE A 88 3.21 -4.07 18.24
CA ILE A 88 3.50 -3.17 17.12
C ILE A 88 3.33 -1.70 17.53
N ASN A 89 3.99 -0.78 16.82
CA ASN A 89 3.81 0.66 17.05
C ASN A 89 2.36 1.09 16.81
N ARG A 90 1.64 0.43 15.89
CA ARG A 90 0.27 0.73 15.48
C ARG A 90 0.17 1.95 14.58
N TYR A 91 0.82 3.06 14.92
CA TYR A 91 0.82 4.29 14.13
C TYR A 91 2.13 4.41 13.36
N GLY A 92 2.05 5.00 12.18
CA GLY A 92 3.22 5.38 11.41
C GLY A 92 2.89 6.52 10.47
N SER A 93 3.87 7.38 10.21
CA SER A 93 3.72 8.49 9.30
C SER A 93 5.03 8.84 8.61
N ALA A 94 4.96 9.35 7.38
CA ALA A 94 6.13 9.77 6.65
C ALA A 94 5.83 10.94 5.71
N TYR A 95 6.73 11.93 5.71
CA TYR A 95 6.88 12.90 4.64
C TYR A 95 7.99 12.44 3.72
N VAL A 96 7.74 12.39 2.41
CA VAL A 96 8.75 11.99 1.43
C VAL A 96 8.78 13.00 0.28
N PRO A 97 9.91 13.66 0.05
CA PRO A 97 10.10 14.50 -1.11
C PRO A 97 10.45 13.64 -2.34
N MET A 98 10.00 14.07 -3.50
CA MET A 98 10.47 13.61 -4.80
C MET A 98 10.66 14.86 -5.67
N ASP A 99 11.90 15.31 -5.76
CA ASP A 99 12.28 16.60 -6.37
C ASP A 99 11.40 17.75 -5.86
N GLU A 100 10.57 18.34 -6.71
CA GLU A 100 9.68 19.46 -6.41
C GLU A 100 8.37 19.06 -5.72
N SER A 101 8.10 17.74 -5.61
CA SER A 101 6.87 17.23 -5.02
C SER A 101 7.08 16.75 -3.58
N LEU A 102 6.05 16.86 -2.76
CA LEU A 102 6.04 16.36 -1.39
C LEU A 102 4.77 15.52 -1.14
N GLY A 103 4.98 14.25 -0.80
CA GLY A 103 3.94 13.31 -0.35
C GLY A 103 3.96 13.12 1.16
N PHE A 104 2.79 12.89 1.74
CA PHE A 104 2.58 12.55 3.14
C PHE A 104 1.63 11.37 3.28
N VAL A 105 1.96 10.43 4.16
CA VAL A 105 1.07 9.32 4.55
C VAL A 105 1.08 9.16 6.06
N ALA A 106 -0.11 8.92 6.63
CA ALA A 106 -0.30 8.51 8.02
C ALA A 106 -1.20 7.29 8.09
N ILE A 107 -0.85 6.34 8.95
CA ILE A 107 -1.54 5.05 9.12
C ILE A 107 -1.87 4.82 10.59
N ASP A 108 -3.07 4.33 10.87
CA ASP A 108 -3.45 3.69 12.13
C ASP A 108 -3.94 2.26 11.85
N ILE A 109 -3.25 1.27 12.39
CA ILE A 109 -3.69 -0.14 12.35
C ILE A 109 -4.81 -0.32 13.39
N SER A 110 -5.93 0.31 13.10
CA SER A 110 -7.04 0.52 14.03
C SER A 110 -8.07 -0.63 14.09
N GLY A 111 -8.00 -1.58 13.15
CA GLY A 111 -9.06 -2.58 12.95
C GLY A 111 -10.33 -2.00 12.27
N ARG A 112 -10.30 -0.76 11.82
CA ARG A 112 -11.40 -0.07 11.11
C ARG A 112 -10.91 0.50 9.80
N SER A 113 -11.63 0.20 8.73
CA SER A 113 -11.30 0.71 7.40
C SER A 113 -11.73 2.17 7.23
N TYR A 114 -10.80 3.01 6.89
CA TYR A 114 -11.06 4.38 6.46
C TYR A 114 -9.91 4.86 5.55
N CYS A 115 -10.24 5.47 4.43
CA CYS A 115 -9.24 6.03 3.52
C CYS A 115 -9.56 7.49 3.24
N VAL A 116 -8.54 8.34 3.33
CA VAL A 116 -8.59 9.73 2.85
C VAL A 116 -7.45 9.90 1.88
N PHE A 117 -7.77 10.20 0.62
CA PHE A 117 -6.81 10.64 -0.37
C PHE A 117 -7.04 12.12 -0.67
N GLN A 118 -5.99 12.93 -0.65
CA GLN A 118 -6.05 14.36 -0.98
C GLN A 118 -4.85 14.75 -1.82
N GLY A 119 -5.12 15.42 -2.93
CA GLY A 119 -4.13 15.99 -3.81
C GLY A 119 -4.61 16.05 -5.23
N GLU A 120 -4.16 17.07 -5.94
CA GLU A 120 -4.49 17.25 -7.34
C GLU A 120 -3.48 16.51 -8.22
N LEU A 121 -3.96 15.57 -9.04
CA LEU A 121 -3.20 14.85 -10.05
C LEU A 121 -3.56 15.42 -11.43
N THR A 122 -2.79 16.40 -11.88
CA THR A 122 -3.12 17.23 -13.06
C THR A 122 -3.00 16.51 -14.40
N ASN A 123 -2.11 15.49 -14.50
CA ASN A 123 -2.03 14.66 -15.69
C ASN A 123 -2.94 13.42 -15.49
N PRO A 124 -3.95 13.18 -16.32
CA PRO A 124 -4.90 12.10 -16.11
C PRO A 124 -4.30 10.71 -16.34
N LYS A 125 -3.15 10.60 -17.06
CA LYS A 125 -2.59 9.29 -17.42
C LYS A 125 -1.06 9.29 -17.44
N LEU A 126 -0.47 8.20 -16.95
CA LEU A 126 0.97 7.94 -16.95
C LEU A 126 1.25 6.54 -17.55
N GLY A 127 1.65 6.50 -18.82
CA GLY A 127 1.69 5.24 -19.56
C GLY A 127 0.27 4.66 -19.70
N ASP A 128 0.09 3.41 -19.27
CA ASP A 128 -1.21 2.73 -19.25
C ASP A 128 -1.95 2.83 -17.92
N PHE A 129 -1.49 3.71 -17.01
CA PHE A 129 -2.04 3.93 -15.69
C PHE A 129 -2.83 5.24 -15.63
N ASP A 130 -4.14 5.17 -15.43
CA ASP A 130 -4.99 6.33 -15.15
C ASP A 130 -4.73 6.81 -13.72
N THR A 131 -4.42 8.09 -13.53
CA THR A 131 -3.92 8.60 -12.24
C THR A 131 -4.96 8.58 -11.12
N GLU A 132 -6.25 8.56 -11.45
CA GLU A 132 -7.36 8.35 -10.49
C GLU A 132 -7.27 6.99 -9.78
N LEU A 133 -6.67 5.98 -10.41
CA LEU A 133 -6.47 4.66 -9.81
C LEU A 133 -5.53 4.68 -8.59
N THR A 134 -4.80 5.78 -8.40
CA THR A 134 -4.00 5.98 -7.19
C THR A 134 -4.89 5.99 -5.94
N GLU A 135 -6.00 6.73 -5.98
CA GLU A 135 -6.96 6.76 -4.86
C GLU A 135 -7.65 5.40 -4.68
N GLU A 136 -8.07 4.76 -5.78
CA GLU A 136 -8.71 3.44 -5.74
C GLU A 136 -7.80 2.38 -5.11
N PHE A 137 -6.52 2.34 -5.46
CA PHE A 137 -5.55 1.45 -4.83
C PHE A 137 -5.47 1.65 -3.31
N PHE A 138 -5.30 2.89 -2.84
CA PHE A 138 -5.21 3.17 -1.40
C PHE A 138 -6.51 2.85 -0.66
N ARG A 139 -7.66 3.10 -1.29
CA ARG A 139 -8.98 2.76 -0.76
C ARG A 139 -9.14 1.24 -0.61
N ALA A 140 -8.78 0.49 -1.65
CA ALA A 140 -8.82 -0.98 -1.66
C ALA A 140 -7.92 -1.57 -0.56
N VAL A 141 -6.67 -1.10 -0.44
CA VAL A 141 -5.75 -1.54 0.62
C VAL A 141 -6.30 -1.23 2.01
N ALA A 142 -6.75 0.00 2.25
CA ALA A 142 -7.25 0.42 3.57
C ALA A 142 -8.47 -0.39 4.00
N HIS A 143 -9.37 -0.67 3.04
CA HIS A 143 -10.58 -1.44 3.29
C HIS A 143 -10.25 -2.90 3.61
N ALA A 144 -9.47 -3.57 2.78
CA ALA A 144 -9.14 -4.98 2.95
C ALA A 144 -8.27 -5.23 4.18
N ALA A 145 -7.34 -4.33 4.49
CA ALA A 145 -6.47 -4.44 5.67
C ALA A 145 -7.16 -4.03 6.99
N ASN A 146 -8.35 -3.43 6.95
CA ASN A 146 -9.02 -2.82 8.10
C ASN A 146 -8.11 -1.79 8.82
N ILE A 147 -7.53 -0.87 8.06
CA ILE A 147 -6.70 0.22 8.59
C ILE A 147 -7.30 1.59 8.27
N THR A 148 -6.97 2.58 9.07
CA THR A 148 -7.18 3.98 8.72
C THR A 148 -5.93 4.49 8.00
N LEU A 149 -6.11 5.02 6.79
CA LEU A 149 -5.02 5.50 5.94
C LEU A 149 -5.34 6.90 5.43
N HIS A 150 -4.44 7.84 5.65
CA HIS A 150 -4.46 9.16 5.07
C HIS A 150 -3.27 9.31 4.14
N ALA A 151 -3.51 9.58 2.86
CA ALA A 151 -2.50 9.82 1.84
C ALA A 151 -2.70 11.21 1.22
N ARG A 152 -1.66 12.03 1.16
CA ARG A 152 -1.76 13.40 0.66
C ARG A 152 -0.59 13.76 -0.25
N VAL A 153 -0.90 14.35 -1.38
CA VAL A 153 0.04 15.18 -2.13
C VAL A 153 -0.06 16.59 -1.56
N LEU A 154 1.00 17.06 -0.94
CA LEU A 154 1.01 18.38 -0.31
C LEU A 154 1.23 19.50 -1.35
N TYR A 155 2.15 19.28 -2.26
CA TYR A 155 2.45 20.12 -3.40
C TYR A 155 3.32 19.37 -4.42
N GLY A 156 3.47 19.96 -5.60
CA GLY A 156 4.29 19.48 -6.70
C GLY A 156 3.70 19.87 -8.04
N SER A 157 4.48 19.78 -9.11
CA SER A 157 4.03 20.07 -10.48
C SER A 157 3.99 18.83 -11.37
N ASN A 158 4.89 17.87 -11.15
CA ASN A 158 4.95 16.63 -11.93
C ASN A 158 4.09 15.54 -11.30
N THR A 159 3.07 15.05 -12.01
CA THR A 159 2.13 14.02 -11.50
C THR A 159 2.83 12.70 -11.18
N HIS A 160 3.84 12.29 -11.96
CA HIS A 160 4.65 11.12 -11.66
C HIS A 160 5.34 11.28 -10.28
N HIS A 161 6.03 12.40 -10.06
CA HIS A 161 6.72 12.67 -8.79
C HIS A 161 5.76 12.73 -7.60
N LYS A 162 4.57 13.30 -7.79
CA LYS A 162 3.51 13.34 -6.76
C LYS A 162 3.11 11.94 -6.31
N ILE A 163 2.79 11.05 -7.26
CA ILE A 163 2.36 9.68 -6.97
C ILE A 163 3.52 8.88 -6.36
N GLU A 164 4.71 8.99 -6.94
CA GLU A 164 5.91 8.32 -6.43
C GLU A 164 6.23 8.73 -4.98
N ALA A 165 6.15 10.03 -4.64
CA ALA A 165 6.34 10.52 -3.28
C ALA A 165 5.36 9.88 -2.29
N VAL A 166 4.09 9.75 -2.67
CA VAL A 166 3.04 9.13 -1.82
C VAL A 166 3.28 7.63 -1.66
N PHE A 167 3.64 6.87 -2.72
CA PHE A 167 3.93 5.44 -2.59
C PHE A 167 5.17 5.16 -1.72
N LYS A 168 6.22 5.98 -1.82
CA LYS A 168 7.38 5.91 -0.93
C LYS A 168 7.01 6.24 0.52
N ALA A 169 6.19 7.27 0.72
CA ALA A 169 5.68 7.64 2.03
C ALA A 169 4.82 6.52 2.63
N PHE A 170 3.98 5.86 1.82
CA PHE A 170 3.17 4.72 2.25
C PHE A 170 4.05 3.55 2.74
N GLY A 171 5.10 3.18 2.00
CA GLY A 171 6.03 2.15 2.43
C GLY A 171 6.69 2.47 3.77
N ARG A 172 7.16 3.70 3.93
CA ARG A 172 7.82 4.15 5.18
C ARG A 172 6.86 4.23 6.36
N ALA A 173 5.67 4.81 6.17
CA ALA A 173 4.65 4.91 7.21
C ALA A 173 4.17 3.53 7.66
N LEU A 174 3.96 2.61 6.71
CA LEU A 174 3.56 1.25 7.03
C LEU A 174 4.68 0.51 7.79
N ARG A 175 5.96 0.68 7.40
CA ARG A 175 7.10 0.11 8.13
C ARG A 175 7.09 0.52 9.59
N GLU A 176 6.93 1.81 9.86
CA GLU A 176 6.87 2.33 11.22
C GLU A 176 5.67 1.76 11.99
N ALA A 177 4.48 1.72 11.38
CA ALA A 177 3.26 1.23 12.01
C ALA A 177 3.34 -0.26 12.41
N VAL A 178 3.96 -1.11 11.56
CA VAL A 178 4.06 -2.57 11.78
C VAL A 178 5.28 -2.98 12.61
N GLU A 179 6.19 -2.06 12.89
CA GLU A 179 7.44 -2.36 13.60
C GLU A 179 7.14 -2.85 15.02
N LYS A 180 7.83 -3.95 15.42
CA LYS A 180 7.77 -4.46 16.79
C LYS A 180 8.56 -3.55 17.73
N ASN A 181 7.93 -3.14 18.81
CA ASN A 181 8.49 -2.25 19.81
C ASN A 181 8.52 -2.96 21.16
N ALA A 182 9.72 -3.20 21.69
CA ALA A 182 9.93 -3.93 22.94
C ALA A 182 9.28 -3.24 24.17
N ASN A 183 8.98 -1.95 24.06
CA ASN A 183 8.32 -1.18 25.13
C ASN A 183 6.78 -1.30 25.11
N ILE A 184 6.21 -1.99 24.10
CA ILE A 184 4.76 -2.18 23.97
C ILE A 184 4.41 -3.62 24.33
N THR A 185 3.70 -3.79 25.45
CA THR A 185 3.20 -5.09 25.89
C THR A 185 1.75 -5.26 25.44
N GLY A 186 1.47 -6.38 24.73
CA GLY A 186 0.13 -6.66 24.19
C GLY A 186 -0.25 -5.74 23.04
N VAL A 187 -1.52 -5.42 22.94
CA VAL A 187 -2.09 -4.58 21.88
C VAL A 187 -2.05 -3.11 22.29
N ASN A 188 -1.49 -2.25 21.45
CA ASN A 188 -1.40 -0.80 21.71
C ASN A 188 -2.78 -0.11 21.56
N SER A 189 -3.66 -0.40 22.52
CA SER A 189 -5.04 0.12 22.55
C SER A 189 -5.56 0.15 23.98
N THR A 190 -6.17 1.27 24.38
CA THR A 190 -6.88 1.39 25.67
C THR A 190 -8.11 0.48 25.77
N LYS A 191 -8.58 -0.06 24.63
CA LYS A 191 -9.70 -1.02 24.58
C LYS A 191 -9.23 -2.48 24.72
N GLY A 192 -7.91 -2.74 24.71
CA GLY A 192 -7.35 -4.10 24.74
C GLY A 192 -7.51 -4.89 23.44
N MET A 193 -7.98 -4.26 22.35
CA MET A 193 -8.19 -4.86 21.02
C MET A 193 -8.03 -3.84 19.89
N LEU A 194 -7.73 -4.35 18.66
CA LEU A 194 -7.63 -3.61 17.38
C LEU A 194 -8.35 -4.35 16.26
#